data_543ff6284cb17aaa788490e080eb5f55
#
_entry.id   543ff6284cb17aaa788490e080eb5f55
#
_cell.length_a   1.000
_cell.length_b   1.000
_cell.length_c   1.000
_cell.angle_alpha   90.00
_cell.angle_beta   90.00
_cell.angle_gamma   90.00
#
_symmetry.space_group_name_H-M   'P 1'
#
loop_
_entity.id
_entity.type
_entity.pdbx_description
1 polymer ?
#
loop_
_entity_poly.entity_id
_entity_poly.type
_entity_poly.pdbx_seq_one_letter_code
_entity_poly.pdbx_strand_id
1 'polypeptide(L)'
;MDDATPILLVPGLAGSPRIYAPLVPALWRYGPVSVPNHIRDDHMGAIARRILAEAPPRFALAGHSMGGYIAFEIMRQAPDRVAKLALINTQARPDTLEATARRRSQIARAQAGEYHAVLDDLFAGFVHPSRLEDASLRKLVHEMGDDIGADAFVRQQSAIISRPDSRPTLAAIRCPTLVLTGDEDNTIPNSLSKEMAGGIHGAELRILAQCGHLPQVEQPQATAEALVQWLSNSVVSMPRTA
;
A
#
# COMPACT_ATOMS: atom_id res chain seq x y z
N MET A 1 23.69 16.37 -11.77
CA MET A 1 22.83 15.17 -11.95
C MET A 1 22.08 15.06 -10.64
N ASP A 2 20.77 15.32 -10.63
CA ASP A 2 19.96 15.05 -9.45
C ASP A 2 20.10 13.56 -9.12
N ASP A 3 20.56 13.25 -7.90
CA ASP A 3 20.70 11.87 -7.45
C ASP A 3 19.31 11.20 -7.54
N ALA A 4 19.24 10.14 -8.36
CA ALA A 4 17.99 9.39 -8.57
C ALA A 4 17.49 8.86 -7.22
N THR A 5 16.32 9.33 -6.78
CA THR A 5 15.77 8.93 -5.48
C THR A 5 15.31 7.47 -5.52
N PRO A 6 15.86 6.56 -4.68
CA PRO A 6 15.37 5.19 -4.59
C PRO A 6 13.87 5.13 -4.29
N ILE A 7 13.18 4.16 -4.88
CA ILE A 7 11.73 4.00 -4.76
C ILE A 7 11.44 2.68 -4.04
N LEU A 8 10.75 2.75 -2.91
CA LEU A 8 10.27 1.59 -2.16
C LEU A 8 8.77 1.42 -2.42
N LEU A 9 8.38 0.23 -2.89
CA LEU A 9 7.00 -0.15 -3.18
C LEU A 9 6.57 -1.24 -2.20
N VAL A 10 5.70 -0.92 -1.24
CA VAL A 10 5.27 -1.85 -0.20
C VAL A 10 3.91 -2.44 -0.55
N PRO A 11 3.81 -3.77 -0.77
CA PRO A 11 2.56 -4.43 -1.15
C PRO A 11 1.52 -4.47 -0.03
N GLY A 12 0.29 -4.83 -0.39
CA GLY A 12 -0.81 -5.09 0.52
C GLY A 12 -0.78 -6.48 1.17
N LEU A 13 -1.87 -6.81 1.86
CA LEU A 13 -2.15 -8.14 2.40
C LEU A 13 -2.13 -9.18 1.27
N ALA A 14 -1.48 -10.32 1.50
CA ALA A 14 -1.28 -11.38 0.52
C ALA A 14 -0.66 -10.92 -0.82
N GLY A 15 -0.12 -9.70 -0.87
CA GLY A 15 0.52 -9.11 -2.05
C GLY A 15 2.02 -9.38 -2.08
N SER A 16 2.55 -9.73 -3.25
CA SER A 16 3.97 -9.93 -3.51
C SER A 16 4.51 -8.90 -4.52
N PRO A 17 5.82 -8.91 -4.85
CA PRO A 17 6.38 -8.02 -5.86
C PRO A 17 5.67 -8.07 -7.22
N ARG A 18 4.95 -9.15 -7.53
CA ARG A 18 4.19 -9.31 -8.78
C ARG A 18 3.20 -8.19 -9.05
N ILE A 19 2.58 -7.64 -8.00
CA ILE A 19 1.59 -6.55 -8.16
C ILE A 19 2.18 -5.30 -8.81
N TYR A 20 3.47 -5.06 -8.60
CA TYR A 20 4.16 -3.89 -9.14
C TYR A 20 4.87 -4.13 -10.47
N ALA A 21 4.92 -5.38 -10.95
CA ALA A 21 5.63 -5.74 -12.18
C ALA A 21 5.25 -4.85 -13.39
N PRO A 22 3.96 -4.50 -13.63
CA PRO A 22 3.59 -3.64 -14.74
C PRO A 22 4.10 -2.20 -14.63
N LEU A 23 4.41 -1.74 -13.40
CA LEU A 23 4.80 -0.36 -13.13
C LEU A 23 6.32 -0.14 -13.17
N VAL A 24 7.10 -1.19 -12.87
CA VAL A 24 8.57 -1.11 -12.75
C VAL A 24 9.23 -0.44 -13.95
N PRO A 25 8.91 -0.76 -15.24
CA PRO A 25 9.58 -0.15 -16.37
C PRO A 25 9.43 1.38 -16.42
N ALA A 26 8.26 1.91 -16.01
CA ALA A 26 8.00 3.35 -15.99
C ALA A 26 8.73 4.02 -14.82
N LEU A 27 8.70 3.40 -13.63
CA LEU A 27 9.27 3.97 -12.41
C LEU A 27 10.79 3.92 -12.39
N TRP A 28 11.40 2.89 -12.98
CA TRP A 28 12.86 2.67 -13.00
C TRP A 28 13.64 3.83 -13.62
N ARG A 29 13.02 4.62 -14.46
CA ARG A 29 13.63 5.84 -15.05
C ARG A 29 13.88 6.93 -14.01
N TYR A 30 13.22 6.87 -12.86
CA TYR A 30 13.29 7.87 -11.78
C TYR A 30 14.21 7.47 -10.64
N GLY A 31 14.58 6.19 -10.56
CA GLY A 31 15.51 5.69 -9.56
C GLY A 31 15.43 4.17 -9.40
N PRO A 32 16.32 3.58 -8.59
CA PRO A 32 16.25 2.17 -8.25
C PRO A 32 14.91 1.81 -7.59
N VAL A 33 14.26 0.75 -8.06
CA VAL A 33 12.98 0.26 -7.53
C VAL A 33 13.21 -0.97 -6.67
N SER A 34 12.69 -0.97 -5.45
CA SER A 34 12.75 -2.09 -4.51
C SER A 34 11.39 -2.40 -3.95
N VAL A 35 11.11 -3.68 -3.73
CA VAL A 35 9.93 -4.17 -3.01
C VAL A 35 10.41 -4.85 -1.74
N PRO A 36 10.31 -4.19 -0.57
CA PRO A 36 10.83 -4.73 0.68
C PRO A 36 9.99 -5.90 1.18
N ASN A 37 10.63 -6.82 1.91
CA ASN A 37 9.96 -7.95 2.53
C ASN A 37 9.15 -7.51 3.75
N HIS A 38 7.85 -7.86 3.77
CA HIS A 38 6.90 -7.49 4.83
C HIS A 38 6.15 -8.69 5.43
N ILE A 39 6.73 -9.89 5.31
CA ILE A 39 6.06 -11.15 5.69
C ILE A 39 6.57 -11.79 6.99
N ARG A 40 7.60 -11.22 7.63
CA ARG A 40 8.30 -11.88 8.75
C ARG A 40 7.75 -11.53 10.12
N ASP A 41 7.12 -10.39 10.28
CA ASP A 41 6.66 -9.88 11.57
C ASP A 41 5.12 -9.79 11.61
N ASP A 42 4.54 -9.83 12.80
CA ASP A 42 3.11 -9.82 13.08
C ASP A 42 2.61 -8.47 13.67
N HIS A 43 3.46 -7.44 13.59
CA HIS A 43 3.18 -6.09 14.11
C HIS A 43 3.70 -5.03 13.15
N MET A 44 2.87 -4.01 12.81
CA MET A 44 3.22 -2.99 11.82
C MET A 44 4.52 -2.26 12.13
N GLY A 45 4.73 -1.89 13.40
CA GLY A 45 5.96 -1.22 13.83
C GLY A 45 7.22 -2.08 13.70
N ALA A 46 7.11 -3.41 13.82
CA ALA A 46 8.23 -4.33 13.60
C ALA A 46 8.54 -4.47 12.11
N ILE A 47 7.50 -4.59 11.27
CA ILE A 47 7.65 -4.61 9.82
C ILE A 47 8.36 -3.33 9.33
N ALA A 48 7.90 -2.16 9.81
CA ALA A 48 8.50 -0.87 9.45
C ALA A 48 9.97 -0.78 9.86
N ARG A 49 10.33 -1.21 11.09
CA ARG A 49 11.74 -1.23 11.55
C ARG A 49 12.61 -2.11 10.67
N ARG A 50 12.12 -3.30 10.27
CA ARG A 50 12.86 -4.20 9.38
C ARG A 50 13.09 -3.58 8.01
N ILE A 51 12.05 -2.98 7.41
CA ILE A 51 12.18 -2.27 6.15
C ILE A 51 13.18 -1.11 6.27
N LEU A 52 13.10 -0.32 7.33
CA LEU A 52 14.01 0.81 7.55
C LEU A 52 15.46 0.37 7.76
N ALA A 53 15.71 -0.81 8.31
CA ALA A 53 17.07 -1.34 8.48
C ALA A 53 17.75 -1.68 7.14
N GLU A 54 16.96 -2.05 6.14
CA GLU A 54 17.46 -2.44 4.80
C GLU A 54 17.32 -1.32 3.76
N ALA A 55 16.49 -0.30 4.04
CA ALA A 55 16.21 0.78 3.11
C ALA A 55 17.38 1.75 2.95
N PRO A 56 17.52 2.39 1.77
CA PRO A 56 18.43 3.50 1.56
C PRO A 56 18.22 4.63 2.57
N PRO A 57 19.23 5.50 2.82
CA PRO A 57 19.10 6.61 3.78
C PRO A 57 17.92 7.52 3.50
N ARG A 58 17.57 7.76 2.23
CA ARG A 58 16.43 8.56 1.79
C ARG A 58 15.79 7.92 0.57
N PHE A 59 14.45 7.90 0.50
CA PHE A 59 13.70 7.20 -0.55
C PHE A 59 12.30 7.82 -0.77
N ALA A 60 11.73 7.57 -1.94
CA ALA A 60 10.31 7.73 -2.21
C ALA A 60 9.59 6.44 -1.76
N LEU A 61 8.48 6.58 -1.03
CA LEU A 61 7.74 5.47 -0.45
C LEU A 61 6.34 5.38 -1.05
N ALA A 62 5.98 4.25 -1.63
CA ALA A 62 4.62 3.97 -2.07
C ALA A 62 4.09 2.73 -1.33
N GLY A 63 2.99 2.90 -0.59
CA GLY A 63 2.35 1.81 0.17
C GLY A 63 0.95 1.53 -0.36
N HIS A 64 0.70 0.28 -0.77
CA HIS A 64 -0.60 -0.20 -1.22
C HIS A 64 -1.33 -0.94 -0.09
N SER A 65 -2.58 -0.56 0.21
CA SER A 65 -3.43 -1.25 1.19
C SER A 65 -2.72 -1.40 2.55
N MET A 66 -2.42 -2.62 3.01
CA MET A 66 -1.58 -2.87 4.19
C MET A 66 -0.22 -2.14 4.10
N GLY A 67 0.37 -2.03 2.92
CA GLY A 67 1.60 -1.28 2.69
C GLY A 67 1.47 0.20 3.06
N GLY A 68 0.29 0.78 2.96
CA GLY A 68 -0.02 2.12 3.47
C GLY A 68 0.00 2.18 5.01
N TYR A 69 -0.48 1.15 5.70
CA TYR A 69 -0.38 1.06 7.17
C TYR A 69 1.08 0.98 7.61
N ILE A 70 1.90 0.21 6.88
CA ILE A 70 3.34 0.14 7.10
C ILE A 70 3.99 1.51 6.81
N ALA A 71 3.55 2.21 5.76
CA ALA A 71 4.06 3.53 5.43
C ALA A 71 3.79 4.55 6.55
N PHE A 72 2.63 4.51 7.21
CA PHE A 72 2.37 5.34 8.38
C PHE A 72 3.31 5.03 9.55
N GLU A 73 3.68 3.77 9.77
CA GLU A 73 4.67 3.40 10.77
C GLU A 73 6.08 3.90 10.40
N ILE A 74 6.46 3.83 9.12
CA ILE A 74 7.71 4.40 8.63
C ILE A 74 7.72 5.91 8.85
N MET A 75 6.62 6.61 8.57
CA MET A 75 6.49 8.06 8.83
C MET A 75 6.59 8.42 10.32
N ARG A 76 6.14 7.54 11.23
CA ARG A 76 6.31 7.76 12.69
C ARG A 76 7.75 7.53 13.15
N GLN A 77 8.44 6.55 12.57
CA GLN A 77 9.79 6.14 13.01
C GLN A 77 10.90 6.94 12.35
N ALA A 78 10.76 7.33 11.09
CA ALA A 78 11.81 7.96 10.29
C ALA A 78 11.25 8.91 9.21
N PRO A 79 10.48 9.96 9.58
CA PRO A 79 9.83 10.85 8.60
C PRO A 79 10.84 11.54 7.67
N ASP A 80 12.03 11.89 8.18
CA ASP A 80 13.07 12.58 7.40
C ASP A 80 13.69 11.73 6.29
N ARG A 81 13.54 10.42 6.36
CA ARG A 81 13.99 9.49 5.32
C ARG A 81 13.04 9.39 4.13
N VAL A 82 11.78 9.80 4.30
CA VAL A 82 10.76 9.72 3.24
C VAL A 82 10.77 11.02 2.44
N ALA A 83 11.35 10.97 1.24
CA ALA A 83 11.42 12.12 0.34
C ALA A 83 10.05 12.46 -0.28
N LYS A 84 9.26 11.44 -0.58
CA LYS A 84 7.91 11.52 -1.15
C LYS A 84 7.08 10.34 -0.67
N LEU A 85 5.77 10.52 -0.50
CA LEU A 85 4.84 9.48 -0.04
C LEU A 85 3.72 9.25 -1.06
N ALA A 86 3.43 7.99 -1.40
CA ALA A 86 2.23 7.61 -2.12
C ALA A 86 1.41 6.60 -1.30
N LEU A 87 0.16 6.91 -1.04
CA LEU A 87 -0.80 6.09 -0.30
C LEU A 87 -1.83 5.57 -1.30
N ILE A 88 -1.77 4.26 -1.59
CA ILE A 88 -2.53 3.64 -2.68
C ILE A 88 -3.58 2.71 -2.07
N ASN A 89 -4.88 2.96 -2.33
CA ASN A 89 -6.00 2.13 -1.85
C ASN A 89 -5.83 1.74 -0.38
N THR A 90 -5.63 2.72 0.48
CA THR A 90 -5.35 2.53 1.91
C THR A 90 -6.16 3.50 2.77
N GLN A 91 -6.00 3.44 4.09
CA GLN A 91 -6.69 4.29 5.04
C GLN A 91 -5.85 4.55 6.30
N ALA A 92 -6.19 5.60 7.04
CA ALA A 92 -5.52 5.97 8.29
C ALA A 92 -6.20 5.41 9.56
N ARG A 93 -7.40 4.84 9.47
CA ARG A 93 -8.18 4.37 10.62
C ARG A 93 -7.70 2.99 11.10
N PRO A 94 -7.86 2.67 12.39
CA PRO A 94 -7.71 1.31 12.89
C PRO A 94 -8.84 0.41 12.37
N ASP A 95 -8.73 -0.89 12.58
CA ASP A 95 -9.84 -1.82 12.27
C ASP A 95 -11.06 -1.54 13.15
N THR A 96 -12.25 -1.69 12.55
CA THR A 96 -13.50 -1.79 13.29
C THR A 96 -13.62 -3.17 13.95
N LEU A 97 -14.52 -3.33 14.90
CA LEU A 97 -14.80 -4.64 15.52
C LEU A 97 -15.21 -5.68 14.47
N GLU A 98 -16.01 -5.28 13.47
CA GLU A 98 -16.46 -6.14 12.38
C GLU A 98 -15.29 -6.54 11.47
N ALA A 99 -14.43 -5.60 11.10
CA ALA A 99 -13.23 -5.88 10.30
C ALA A 99 -12.30 -6.84 11.05
N THR A 100 -12.09 -6.62 12.36
CA THR A 100 -11.31 -7.50 13.22
C THR A 100 -11.90 -8.91 13.27
N ALA A 101 -13.21 -9.05 13.44
CA ALA A 101 -13.89 -10.35 13.49
C ALA A 101 -13.72 -11.09 12.15
N ARG A 102 -13.92 -10.40 11.02
CA ARG A 102 -13.69 -10.95 9.68
C ARG A 102 -12.25 -11.45 9.51
N ARG A 103 -11.24 -10.66 9.92
CA ARG A 103 -9.83 -11.06 9.83
C ARG A 103 -9.52 -12.27 10.69
N ARG A 104 -10.07 -12.36 11.90
CA ARG A 104 -9.91 -13.54 12.77
C ARG A 104 -10.50 -14.80 12.15
N SER A 105 -11.65 -14.69 11.46
CA SER A 105 -12.23 -15.80 10.69
C SER A 105 -11.33 -16.21 9.53
N GLN A 106 -10.76 -15.26 8.79
CA GLN A 106 -9.81 -15.53 7.70
C GLN A 106 -8.53 -16.21 8.21
N ILE A 107 -8.01 -15.78 9.37
CA ILE A 107 -6.87 -16.43 10.06
C ILE A 107 -7.20 -17.87 10.38
N ALA A 108 -8.35 -18.13 11.05
CA ALA A 108 -8.75 -19.47 11.43
C ALA A 108 -8.90 -20.42 10.22
N ARG A 109 -9.52 -19.93 9.14
CA ARG A 109 -9.66 -20.68 7.89
C ARG A 109 -8.31 -20.98 7.22
N ALA A 110 -7.42 -19.99 7.16
CA ALA A 110 -6.08 -20.19 6.61
C ALA A 110 -5.29 -21.25 7.40
N GLN A 111 -5.39 -21.22 8.74
CA GLN A 111 -4.76 -22.21 9.62
C GLN A 111 -5.40 -23.60 9.51
N ALA A 112 -6.67 -23.69 9.13
CA ALA A 112 -7.37 -24.96 8.85
C ALA A 112 -7.07 -25.53 7.45
N GLY A 113 -6.19 -24.90 6.67
CA GLY A 113 -5.83 -25.35 5.31
C GLY A 113 -6.70 -24.77 4.19
N GLU A 114 -7.62 -23.83 4.50
CA GLU A 114 -8.51 -23.21 3.50
C GLU A 114 -7.92 -21.91 2.92
N TYR A 115 -6.59 -21.77 2.89
CA TYR A 115 -5.96 -20.50 2.50
C TYR A 115 -6.35 -20.05 1.09
N HIS A 116 -6.39 -20.97 0.11
CA HIS A 116 -6.79 -20.65 -1.27
C HIS A 116 -8.26 -20.19 -1.35
N ALA A 117 -9.16 -20.79 -0.58
CA ALA A 117 -10.55 -20.32 -0.51
C ALA A 117 -10.66 -18.92 0.11
N VAL A 118 -9.78 -18.60 1.07
CA VAL A 118 -9.69 -17.22 1.61
C VAL A 118 -9.18 -16.25 0.53
N LEU A 119 -8.25 -16.65 -0.33
CA LEU A 119 -7.77 -15.83 -1.44
C LEU A 119 -8.88 -15.57 -2.48
N ASP A 120 -9.75 -16.55 -2.75
CA ASP A 120 -10.92 -16.36 -3.63
C ASP A 120 -11.91 -15.34 -3.06
N ASP A 121 -12.19 -15.41 -1.74
CA ASP A 121 -13.05 -14.42 -1.07
C ASP A 121 -12.44 -13.01 -1.13
N LEU A 122 -11.13 -12.90 -0.95
CA LEU A 122 -10.39 -11.64 -1.05
C LEU A 122 -10.43 -11.10 -2.48
N PHE A 123 -10.25 -11.95 -3.49
CA PHE A 123 -10.30 -11.56 -4.89
C PHE A 123 -11.61 -10.84 -5.23
N ALA A 124 -12.74 -11.37 -4.78
CA ALA A 124 -14.05 -10.77 -5.04
C ALA A 124 -14.17 -9.35 -4.46
N GLY A 125 -13.50 -9.06 -3.35
CA GLY A 125 -13.45 -7.71 -2.76
C GLY A 125 -12.38 -6.80 -3.36
N PHE A 126 -11.37 -7.36 -4.03
CA PHE A 126 -10.22 -6.60 -4.51
C PHE A 126 -10.39 -6.02 -5.89
N VAL A 127 -11.18 -6.65 -6.76
CA VAL A 127 -11.29 -6.20 -8.14
C VAL A 127 -12.55 -5.37 -8.37
N HIS A 128 -12.51 -4.52 -9.38
CA HIS A 128 -13.70 -3.83 -9.88
C HIS A 128 -14.78 -4.84 -10.27
N PRO A 129 -16.08 -4.57 -10.04
CA PRO A 129 -17.17 -5.53 -10.33
C PRO A 129 -17.13 -6.13 -11.75
N SER A 130 -16.74 -5.35 -12.75
CA SER A 130 -16.59 -5.84 -14.13
C SER A 130 -15.45 -6.83 -14.35
N ARG A 131 -14.57 -7.03 -13.36
CA ARG A 131 -13.39 -7.90 -13.43
C ARG A 131 -13.53 -9.18 -12.58
N LEU A 132 -14.71 -9.45 -12.02
CA LEU A 132 -14.95 -10.64 -11.18
C LEU A 132 -14.71 -11.96 -11.92
N GLU A 133 -14.92 -11.98 -13.24
CA GLU A 133 -14.69 -13.15 -14.10
C GLU A 133 -13.31 -13.14 -14.77
N ASP A 134 -12.43 -12.20 -14.41
CA ASP A 134 -11.07 -12.12 -14.98
C ASP A 134 -10.18 -13.23 -14.40
N ALA A 135 -10.06 -14.32 -15.13
CA ALA A 135 -9.25 -15.47 -14.74
C ALA A 135 -7.76 -15.11 -14.58
N SER A 136 -7.26 -14.13 -15.33
CA SER A 136 -5.85 -13.71 -15.26
C SER A 136 -5.57 -12.95 -13.97
N LEU A 137 -6.46 -12.06 -13.55
CA LEU A 137 -6.35 -11.35 -12.27
C LEU A 137 -6.52 -12.31 -11.09
N ARG A 138 -7.49 -13.25 -11.17
CA ARG A 138 -7.67 -14.28 -10.15
C ARG A 138 -6.40 -15.10 -9.98
N LYS A 139 -5.85 -15.59 -11.08
CA LYS A 139 -4.59 -16.34 -11.09
C LYS A 139 -3.45 -15.53 -10.45
N LEU A 140 -3.31 -14.25 -10.80
CA LEU A 140 -2.29 -13.39 -10.22
C LEU A 140 -2.45 -13.25 -8.70
N VAL A 141 -3.68 -13.10 -8.19
CA VAL A 141 -3.95 -13.03 -6.73
C VAL A 141 -3.53 -14.32 -6.04
N HIS A 142 -3.83 -15.48 -6.64
CA HIS A 142 -3.37 -16.78 -6.13
C HIS A 142 -1.84 -16.89 -6.15
N GLU A 143 -1.19 -16.54 -7.25
CA GLU A 143 0.29 -16.57 -7.36
C GLU A 143 0.96 -15.66 -6.32
N MET A 144 0.39 -14.45 -6.07
CA MET A 144 0.86 -13.58 -5.00
C MET A 144 0.66 -14.22 -3.62
N GLY A 145 -0.50 -14.83 -3.40
CA GLY A 145 -0.80 -15.56 -2.17
C GLY A 145 0.18 -16.72 -1.93
N ASP A 146 0.53 -17.46 -2.96
CA ASP A 146 1.50 -18.58 -2.90
C ASP A 146 2.92 -18.06 -2.57
N ASP A 147 3.34 -16.93 -3.16
CA ASP A 147 4.62 -16.28 -2.83
C ASP A 147 4.69 -15.88 -1.33
N ILE A 148 3.57 -15.54 -0.72
CA ILE A 148 3.45 -15.14 0.69
C ILE A 148 3.32 -16.34 1.60
N GLY A 149 2.42 -17.25 1.29
CA GLY A 149 2.07 -18.42 2.09
C GLY A 149 1.16 -18.14 3.28
N ALA A 150 0.44 -19.18 3.73
CA ALA A 150 -0.57 -19.07 4.78
C ALA A 150 -0.02 -18.52 6.11
N ASP A 151 1.16 -18.96 6.54
CA ASP A 151 1.76 -18.52 7.80
C ASP A 151 2.09 -17.02 7.81
N ALA A 152 2.60 -16.50 6.69
CA ALA A 152 2.87 -15.07 6.58
C ALA A 152 1.58 -14.27 6.45
N PHE A 153 0.57 -14.78 5.77
CA PHE A 153 -0.77 -14.19 5.74
C PHE A 153 -1.35 -14.03 7.15
N VAL A 154 -1.22 -15.04 8.00
CA VAL A 154 -1.66 -14.99 9.41
C VAL A 154 -0.93 -13.87 10.17
N ARG A 155 0.40 -13.76 10.01
CA ARG A 155 1.17 -12.66 10.61
C ARG A 155 0.72 -11.29 10.10
N GLN A 156 0.54 -11.14 8.79
CA GLN A 156 0.05 -9.91 8.18
C GLN A 156 -1.33 -9.50 8.73
N GLN A 157 -2.26 -10.45 8.84
CA GLN A 157 -3.58 -10.18 9.43
C GLN A 157 -3.48 -9.75 10.90
N SER A 158 -2.62 -10.39 11.68
CA SER A 158 -2.37 -10.02 13.08
C SER A 158 -1.81 -8.59 13.19
N ALA A 159 -0.85 -8.24 12.32
CA ALA A 159 -0.31 -6.90 12.23
C ALA A 159 -1.39 -5.86 11.87
N ILE A 160 -2.29 -6.18 10.95
CA ILE A 160 -3.39 -5.29 10.57
C ILE A 160 -4.36 -5.08 11.74
N ILE A 161 -4.75 -6.15 12.46
CA ILE A 161 -5.66 -6.07 13.61
C ILE A 161 -5.11 -5.15 14.70
N SER A 162 -3.80 -5.23 14.96
CA SER A 162 -3.13 -4.48 16.03
C SER A 162 -2.68 -3.06 15.63
N ARG A 163 -2.94 -2.62 14.38
CA ARG A 163 -2.47 -1.31 13.92
C ARG A 163 -3.11 -0.16 14.69
N PRO A 164 -2.36 0.87 15.04
CA PRO A 164 -2.91 2.05 15.69
C PRO A 164 -3.71 2.92 14.72
N ASP A 165 -4.47 3.86 15.28
CA ASP A 165 -5.06 4.96 14.53
C ASP A 165 -3.94 5.88 14.00
N SER A 166 -3.87 6.03 12.68
CA SER A 166 -2.88 6.86 12.00
C SER A 166 -3.40 8.26 11.62
N ARG A 167 -4.67 8.59 11.90
CA ARG A 167 -5.21 9.93 11.63
C ARG A 167 -4.42 11.05 12.31
N PRO A 168 -3.95 10.91 13.57
CA PRO A 168 -3.08 11.92 14.18
C PRO A 168 -1.74 12.14 13.45
N THR A 169 -1.26 11.16 12.68
CA THR A 169 -0.02 11.25 11.92
C THR A 169 -0.17 12.11 10.66
N LEU A 170 -1.39 12.22 10.09
CA LEU A 170 -1.62 12.88 8.80
C LEU A 170 -1.11 14.32 8.77
N ALA A 171 -1.44 15.09 9.79
CA ALA A 171 -1.04 16.50 9.89
C ALA A 171 0.48 16.70 10.08
N ALA A 172 1.22 15.66 10.46
CA ALA A 172 2.68 15.71 10.61
C ALA A 172 3.44 15.38 9.31
N ILE A 173 2.77 14.84 8.29
CA ILE A 173 3.38 14.52 6.99
C ILE A 173 3.68 15.82 6.26
N ARG A 174 4.96 16.02 5.87
CA ARG A 174 5.46 17.24 5.21
C ARG A 174 6.02 17.02 3.81
N CYS A 175 6.27 15.77 3.43
CA CYS A 175 6.75 15.45 2.09
C CYS A 175 5.62 15.51 1.05
N PRO A 176 5.93 15.73 -0.24
CA PRO A 176 4.94 15.65 -1.32
C PRO A 176 4.21 14.31 -1.28
N THR A 177 2.88 14.36 -1.15
CA THR A 177 2.07 13.17 -0.95
C THR A 177 1.03 13.01 -2.06
N LEU A 178 0.96 11.80 -2.62
CA LEU A 178 -0.11 11.33 -3.51
C LEU A 178 -1.01 10.36 -2.72
N VAL A 179 -2.31 10.59 -2.76
CA VAL A 179 -3.33 9.62 -2.36
C VAL A 179 -4.01 9.12 -3.63
N LEU A 180 -3.89 7.83 -3.92
CA LEU A 180 -4.42 7.18 -5.12
C LEU A 180 -5.43 6.11 -4.72
N THR A 181 -6.58 6.06 -5.41
CA THR A 181 -7.60 5.03 -5.15
C THR A 181 -8.39 4.72 -6.43
N GLY A 182 -8.95 3.51 -6.53
CA GLY A 182 -9.95 3.18 -7.54
C GLY A 182 -11.31 3.75 -7.18
N ASP A 183 -12.15 4.06 -8.16
CA ASP A 183 -13.51 4.61 -7.95
C ASP A 183 -14.48 3.60 -7.33
N GLU A 184 -14.24 2.31 -7.54
CA GLU A 184 -15.05 1.20 -7.02
C GLU A 184 -14.22 0.24 -6.13
N ASP A 185 -13.39 0.80 -5.25
CA ASP A 185 -12.71 0.01 -4.21
C ASP A 185 -13.72 -0.45 -3.15
N ASN A 186 -14.12 -1.72 -3.24
CA ASN A 186 -15.05 -2.34 -2.30
C ASN A 186 -14.41 -2.76 -0.98
N THR A 187 -13.08 -2.73 -0.89
CA THR A 187 -12.32 -3.05 0.32
C THR A 187 -12.11 -1.83 1.21
N ILE A 188 -11.77 -0.69 0.59
CA ILE A 188 -11.51 0.57 1.28
C ILE A 188 -12.27 1.69 0.58
N PRO A 189 -13.40 2.15 1.13
CA PRO A 189 -14.22 3.20 0.53
C PRO A 189 -13.45 4.50 0.29
N ASN A 190 -13.72 5.17 -0.85
CA ASN A 190 -13.07 6.41 -1.28
C ASN A 190 -13.20 7.58 -0.29
N SER A 191 -14.18 7.54 0.60
CA SER A 191 -14.30 8.52 1.69
C SER A 191 -13.09 8.52 2.62
N LEU A 192 -12.42 7.37 2.79
CA LEU A 192 -11.22 7.23 3.61
C LEU A 192 -9.98 7.79 2.89
N SER A 193 -9.91 7.67 1.57
CA SER A 193 -8.88 8.33 0.76
C SER A 193 -9.05 9.86 0.79
N LYS A 194 -10.30 10.36 0.72
CA LYS A 194 -10.61 11.79 0.88
C LYS A 194 -10.23 12.30 2.29
N GLU A 195 -10.46 11.50 3.34
CA GLU A 195 -10.05 11.82 4.71
C GLU A 195 -8.53 11.98 4.81
N MET A 196 -7.75 11.05 4.25
CA MET A 196 -6.30 11.15 4.25
C MET A 196 -5.80 12.37 3.47
N ALA A 197 -6.32 12.59 2.27
CA ALA A 197 -5.93 13.74 1.45
C ALA A 197 -6.27 15.08 2.13
N GLY A 198 -7.42 15.16 2.78
CA GLY A 198 -7.81 16.35 3.56
C GLY A 198 -6.99 16.55 4.84
N GLY A 199 -6.44 15.48 5.42
CA GLY A 199 -5.62 15.53 6.63
C GLY A 199 -4.13 15.80 6.39
N ILE A 200 -3.64 15.61 5.16
CA ILE A 200 -2.23 15.81 4.78
C ILE A 200 -2.11 17.11 3.99
N HIS A 201 -1.35 18.06 4.50
CA HIS A 201 -1.19 19.35 3.84
C HIS A 201 -0.55 19.21 2.44
N GLY A 202 -1.23 19.73 1.43
CA GLY A 202 -0.74 19.71 0.04
C GLY A 202 -0.79 18.33 -0.64
N ALA A 203 -1.49 17.35 -0.07
CA ALA A 203 -1.66 16.05 -0.70
C ALA A 203 -2.51 16.17 -1.97
N GLU A 204 -2.07 15.49 -3.02
CA GLU A 204 -2.83 15.29 -4.26
C GLU A 204 -3.72 14.06 -4.12
N LEU A 205 -5.01 14.17 -4.42
CA LEU A 205 -5.93 13.02 -4.50
C LEU A 205 -6.20 12.67 -5.96
N ARG A 206 -6.02 11.39 -6.31
CA ARG A 206 -6.42 10.83 -7.59
C ARG A 206 -7.34 9.64 -7.41
N ILE A 207 -8.42 9.65 -8.17
CA ILE A 207 -9.40 8.56 -8.24
C ILE A 207 -9.37 8.02 -9.66
N LEU A 208 -9.02 6.74 -9.81
CA LEU A 208 -8.96 6.06 -11.10
C LEU A 208 -10.33 5.46 -11.42
N ALA A 209 -10.84 5.78 -12.61
CA ALA A 209 -12.11 5.24 -13.09
C ALA A 209 -12.01 3.75 -13.44
N GLN A 210 -13.11 3.01 -13.27
CA GLN A 210 -13.22 1.57 -13.55
C GLN A 210 -12.11 0.76 -12.87
N CYS A 211 -11.86 1.04 -11.62
CA CYS A 211 -10.78 0.48 -10.84
C CYS A 211 -11.23 0.09 -9.43
N GLY A 212 -10.91 -1.12 -9.02
CA GLY A 212 -11.12 -1.62 -7.67
C GLY A 212 -9.93 -1.33 -6.75
N HIS A 213 -9.59 -2.34 -5.95
CA HIS A 213 -8.54 -2.26 -4.93
C HIS A 213 -7.12 -2.49 -5.46
N LEU A 214 -6.96 -3.00 -6.71
CA LEU A 214 -5.67 -3.38 -7.29
C LEU A 214 -5.27 -2.50 -8.49
N PRO A 215 -5.14 -1.17 -8.33
CA PRO A 215 -4.93 -0.26 -9.45
C PRO A 215 -3.68 -0.58 -10.26
N GLN A 216 -2.66 -1.16 -9.65
CA GLN A 216 -1.40 -1.52 -10.31
C GLN A 216 -1.59 -2.53 -11.46
N VAL A 217 -2.63 -3.35 -11.38
CA VAL A 217 -2.93 -4.42 -12.34
C VAL A 217 -4.28 -4.27 -13.03
N GLU A 218 -5.21 -3.51 -12.45
CA GLU A 218 -6.49 -3.19 -13.06
C GLU A 218 -6.38 -2.01 -14.04
N GLN A 219 -5.61 -0.98 -13.67
CA GLN A 219 -5.36 0.23 -14.44
C GLN A 219 -3.86 0.57 -14.46
N PRO A 220 -2.99 -0.32 -15.00
CA PRO A 220 -1.54 -0.19 -14.87
C PRO A 220 -0.99 1.07 -15.50
N GLN A 221 -1.52 1.48 -16.65
CA GLN A 221 -1.06 2.70 -17.34
C GLN A 221 -1.41 3.95 -16.54
N ALA A 222 -2.66 4.12 -16.13
CA ALA A 222 -3.10 5.28 -15.35
C ALA A 222 -2.40 5.35 -13.99
N THR A 223 -2.15 4.19 -13.35
CA THR A 223 -1.39 4.09 -12.11
C THR A 223 0.06 4.50 -12.31
N ALA A 224 0.71 4.03 -13.39
CA ALA A 224 2.08 4.42 -13.72
C ALA A 224 2.19 5.92 -13.99
N GLU A 225 1.27 6.51 -14.77
CA GLU A 225 1.22 7.94 -15.06
C GLU A 225 1.07 8.78 -13.77
N ALA A 226 0.18 8.36 -12.85
CA ALA A 226 0.00 9.03 -11.56
C ALA A 226 1.28 9.01 -10.72
N LEU A 227 1.93 7.85 -10.62
CA LEU A 227 3.18 7.70 -9.86
C LEU A 227 4.35 8.43 -10.51
N VAL A 228 4.46 8.41 -11.84
CA VAL A 228 5.47 9.16 -12.58
C VAL A 228 5.32 10.66 -12.35
N GLN A 229 4.10 11.19 -12.43
CA GLN A 229 3.86 12.61 -12.18
C GLN A 229 4.20 12.97 -10.72
N TRP A 230 3.80 12.16 -9.75
CA TRP A 230 4.17 12.34 -8.34
C TRP A 230 5.69 12.32 -8.14
N LEU A 231 6.43 11.43 -8.81
CA LEU A 231 7.90 11.39 -8.74
C LEU A 231 8.53 12.63 -9.38
N SER A 232 7.97 13.14 -10.48
CA SER A 232 8.49 14.29 -11.22
C SER A 232 8.22 15.63 -10.55
N ASN A 233 7.15 15.74 -9.73
CA ASN A 233 6.81 16.98 -9.05
C ASN A 233 7.96 17.40 -8.12
N SER A 234 8.58 18.55 -8.40
CA SER A 234 9.66 19.09 -7.59
C SER A 234 9.20 19.30 -6.16
N VAL A 235 10.05 18.94 -5.20
CA VAL A 235 9.86 19.29 -3.79
C VAL A 235 9.88 20.82 -3.71
N VAL A 236 8.72 21.46 -3.55
CA VAL A 236 8.69 22.86 -3.16
C VAL A 236 9.29 22.91 -1.75
N SER A 237 10.57 23.25 -1.66
CA SER A 237 11.24 23.44 -0.40
C SER A 237 10.55 24.59 0.35
N MET A 238 9.74 24.25 1.36
CA MET A 238 9.31 25.27 2.30
C MET A 238 10.55 25.83 3.01
N PRO A 239 10.69 27.17 3.13
CA PRO A 239 11.77 27.74 3.91
C PRO A 239 11.64 27.23 5.35
N ARG A 240 12.74 26.73 5.90
CA ARG A 240 12.85 26.46 7.33
C ARG A 240 12.62 27.79 8.06
N THR A 241 11.47 27.93 8.69
CA THR A 241 11.30 29.00 9.67
C THR A 241 12.23 28.71 10.83
N ALA A 242 13.16 29.64 11.05
CA ALA A 242 14.13 29.61 12.13
C ALA A 242 13.45 29.75 13.50
#